data_5912fcb2903197150ae247f1c02cc759
#
_entry.id   5912fcb2903197150ae247f1c02cc759
#
_cell.length_a   1.000
_cell.length_b   1.000
_cell.length_c   1.000
_cell.angle_alpha   90.00
_cell.angle_beta   90.00
_cell.angle_gamma   90.00
#
_symmetry.space_group_name_H-M   'P 1'
#
loop_
_entity.id
_entity.type
_entity.pdbx_description
1 polymer ?
#
loop_
_entity_poly.entity_id
_entity_poly.type
_entity_poly.pdbx_seq_one_letter_code
_entity_poly.pdbx_strand_id
1 'polypeptide(L)'
;MSHPVIWILLVIVVAIAAFLLFAASRPNGFRVERSTRIKASPEKIFPLIDDFHDWVAWSPYEKIDPALERSYSGAERGKGAVYGWQGNNKVGKGRMEITQSSPPAKVVIALHFMKPFEARNTAEFTMVPEGDATTVTWAMHGSSPFMAKVMCIFMSMDNMVGKQFEEGLANLKRVAEAGA
;
A
#
# COMPACT_ATOMS: atom_id res chain seq x y z
N MET A 1 -34.63 32.03 27.56
CA MET A 1 -33.50 31.15 27.25
C MET A 1 -33.25 31.23 25.75
N SER A 2 -32.49 31.79 25.48
CA SER A 2 -31.32 32.52 24.98
C SER A 2 -31.10 32.21 23.50
N HIS A 3 -31.65 33.11 22.65
CA HIS A 3 -31.39 33.16 21.20
C HIS A 3 -29.94 32.86 20.79
N PRO A 4 -28.88 33.26 21.55
CA PRO A 4 -27.50 32.98 21.18
C PRO A 4 -27.15 31.47 21.14
N VAL A 5 -27.72 30.64 22.01
CA VAL A 5 -27.45 29.19 22.00
C VAL A 5 -28.01 28.52 20.75
N ILE A 6 -29.19 28.95 20.30
CA ILE A 6 -29.83 28.45 19.07
C ILE A 6 -28.99 28.82 17.85
N TRP A 7 -28.45 30.04 17.78
CA TRP A 7 -27.60 30.49 16.69
C TRP A 7 -26.25 29.70 16.67
N ILE A 8 -25.67 29.46 17.84
CA ILE A 8 -24.43 28.65 17.95
C ILE A 8 -24.70 27.22 17.45
N LEU A 9 -25.79 26.60 17.88
CA LEU A 9 -26.16 25.24 17.42
C LEU A 9 -26.39 25.21 15.91
N LEU A 10 -27.08 26.21 15.36
CA LEU A 10 -27.32 26.31 13.93
C LEU A 10 -25.99 26.41 13.14
N VAL A 11 -25.06 27.26 13.60
CA VAL A 11 -23.73 27.38 12.97
C VAL A 11 -22.96 26.08 13.01
N ILE A 12 -23.00 25.34 14.13
CA ILE A 12 -22.35 24.04 14.26
C ILE A 12 -22.96 23.02 13.28
N VAL A 13 -24.29 22.97 13.18
CA VAL A 13 -24.96 22.05 12.25
C VAL A 13 -24.60 22.37 10.80
N VAL A 14 -24.60 23.65 10.44
CA VAL A 14 -24.19 24.08 9.09
C VAL A 14 -22.74 23.74 8.80
N ALA A 15 -21.85 23.95 9.77
CA ALA A 15 -20.43 23.61 9.62
C ALA A 15 -20.22 22.09 9.43
N ILE A 16 -20.91 21.25 10.22
CA ILE A 16 -20.88 19.80 10.08
C ILE A 16 -21.43 19.39 8.71
N ALA A 17 -22.57 19.93 8.28
CA ALA A 17 -23.15 19.61 6.98
C ALA A 17 -22.20 19.98 5.84
N ALA A 18 -21.61 21.19 5.88
CA ALA A 18 -20.62 21.62 4.89
C ALA A 18 -19.40 20.71 4.87
N PHE A 19 -18.90 20.31 6.03
CA PHE A 19 -17.78 19.36 6.15
C PHE A 19 -18.10 17.98 5.55
N LEU A 20 -19.28 17.44 5.84
CA LEU A 20 -19.73 16.15 5.29
C LEU A 20 -19.92 16.22 3.78
N LEU A 21 -20.49 17.30 3.26
CA LEU A 21 -20.61 17.53 1.82
C LEU A 21 -19.22 17.64 1.15
N PHE A 22 -18.29 18.34 1.77
CA PHE A 22 -16.91 18.43 1.30
C PHE A 22 -16.24 17.05 1.29
N ALA A 23 -16.39 16.24 2.35
CA ALA A 23 -15.88 14.87 2.38
C ALA A 23 -16.51 14.01 1.28
N ALA A 24 -17.82 14.13 1.05
CA ALA A 24 -18.53 13.39 0.01
C ALA A 24 -18.06 13.74 -1.41
N SER A 25 -17.64 14.99 -1.65
CA SER A 25 -17.13 15.45 -2.95
C SER A 25 -15.73 14.92 -3.30
N ARG A 26 -15.00 14.33 -2.32
CA ARG A 26 -13.68 13.75 -2.57
C ARG A 26 -13.76 12.51 -3.45
N PRO A 27 -12.71 12.21 -4.25
CA PRO A 27 -12.66 11.03 -5.11
C PRO A 27 -13.00 9.72 -4.38
N ASN A 28 -13.64 8.79 -5.09
CA ASN A 28 -14.02 7.47 -4.56
C ASN A 28 -12.86 6.47 -4.52
N GLY A 29 -11.67 6.88 -4.94
CA GLY A 29 -10.49 6.06 -4.96
C GLY A 29 -9.24 6.88 -4.63
N PHE A 30 -8.17 6.17 -4.28
CA PHE A 30 -6.84 6.73 -4.11
C PHE A 30 -5.83 5.95 -4.96
N ARG A 31 -4.73 6.59 -5.29
CA ARG A 31 -3.53 5.98 -5.86
C ARG A 31 -2.31 6.64 -5.22
N VAL A 32 -1.42 5.81 -4.71
CA VAL A 32 -0.09 6.20 -4.23
C VAL A 32 0.92 5.42 -5.04
N GLU A 33 1.94 6.07 -5.55
CA GLU A 33 3.00 5.40 -6.28
C GLU A 33 4.36 6.05 -6.04
N ARG A 34 5.39 5.23 -6.10
CA ARG A 34 6.80 5.64 -6.05
C ARG A 34 7.59 4.82 -7.05
N SER A 35 8.65 5.42 -7.59
CA SER A 35 9.52 4.77 -8.55
C SER A 35 10.98 4.95 -8.16
N THR A 36 11.81 3.97 -8.52
CA THR A 36 13.26 4.07 -8.35
C THR A 36 13.97 3.40 -9.52
N ARG A 37 15.15 3.88 -9.85
CA ARG A 37 16.04 3.27 -10.84
C ARG A 37 17.03 2.35 -10.14
N ILE A 38 17.06 1.08 -10.55
CA ILE A 38 17.89 0.01 -10.00
C ILE A 38 18.87 -0.44 -11.08
N LYS A 39 20.17 -0.50 -10.77
CA LYS A 39 21.22 -1.01 -11.68
C LYS A 39 21.23 -2.54 -11.69
N ALA A 40 20.16 -3.12 -12.19
CA ALA A 40 20.00 -4.56 -12.41
C ALA A 40 18.98 -4.77 -13.52
N SER A 41 19.06 -5.93 -14.19
CA SER A 41 18.06 -6.28 -15.20
C SER A 41 16.72 -6.65 -14.56
N PRO A 42 15.60 -6.53 -15.29
CA PRO A 42 14.28 -6.92 -14.77
C PRO A 42 14.25 -8.38 -14.30
N GLU A 43 14.97 -9.29 -14.95
CA GLU A 43 15.04 -10.72 -14.63
C GLU A 43 15.65 -10.98 -13.24
N LYS A 44 16.53 -10.09 -12.76
CA LYS A 44 17.12 -10.17 -11.42
C LYS A 44 16.20 -9.58 -10.35
N ILE A 45 15.43 -8.55 -10.71
CA ILE A 45 14.55 -7.85 -9.78
C ILE A 45 13.23 -8.60 -9.61
N PHE A 46 12.69 -9.13 -10.71
CA PHE A 46 11.37 -9.75 -10.74
C PHE A 46 11.16 -10.85 -9.68
N PRO A 47 12.08 -11.82 -9.51
CA PRO A 47 11.93 -12.87 -8.49
C PRO A 47 11.79 -12.32 -7.07
N LEU A 48 12.51 -11.25 -6.72
CA LEU A 48 12.44 -10.61 -5.41
C LEU A 48 11.05 -10.03 -5.06
N ILE A 49 10.22 -9.82 -6.08
CA ILE A 49 8.86 -9.30 -5.93
C ILE A 49 7.83 -10.41 -6.08
N ASP A 50 8.06 -11.36 -7.01
CA ASP A 50 7.15 -12.42 -7.39
C ASP A 50 7.10 -13.60 -6.39
N ASP A 51 8.08 -13.65 -5.47
CA ASP A 51 8.15 -14.60 -4.35
C ASP A 51 7.98 -13.86 -3.02
N PHE A 52 6.92 -14.15 -2.27
CA PHE A 52 6.69 -13.52 -0.97
C PHE A 52 7.72 -13.91 0.10
N HIS A 53 8.44 -15.02 -0.06
CA HIS A 53 9.50 -15.41 0.87
C HIS A 53 10.68 -14.43 0.80
N ASP A 54 10.95 -13.83 -0.36
CA ASP A 54 12.03 -12.86 -0.56
C ASP A 54 11.70 -11.47 0.02
N TRP A 55 10.44 -11.19 0.35
CA TRP A 55 10.01 -9.89 0.89
C TRP A 55 10.66 -9.55 2.21
N VAL A 56 11.03 -10.54 3.02
CA VAL A 56 11.75 -10.36 4.28
C VAL A 56 13.05 -9.58 4.10
N ALA A 57 13.69 -9.69 2.93
CA ALA A 57 14.96 -9.02 2.64
C ALA A 57 14.81 -7.51 2.39
N TRP A 58 13.65 -7.05 1.87
CA TRP A 58 13.50 -5.68 1.40
C TRP A 58 12.23 -4.95 1.86
N SER A 59 11.13 -5.65 2.13
CA SER A 59 9.87 -5.01 2.51
C SER A 59 10.00 -4.30 3.87
N PRO A 60 9.66 -3.02 3.98
CA PRO A 60 9.74 -2.28 5.23
C PRO A 60 8.74 -2.79 6.26
N TYR A 61 7.63 -3.37 5.81
CA TYR A 61 6.57 -3.90 6.67
C TYR A 61 7.03 -5.10 7.50
N GLU A 62 8.02 -5.85 7.02
CA GLU A 62 8.57 -7.02 7.68
C GLU A 62 9.35 -6.71 8.98
N LYS A 63 9.74 -5.44 9.16
CA LYS A 63 10.57 -4.98 10.28
C LYS A 63 9.77 -4.19 11.33
N ILE A 64 8.49 -3.89 11.08
CA ILE A 64 7.67 -3.08 12.00
C ILE A 64 7.37 -3.83 13.30
N ASP A 65 7.20 -5.15 13.22
CA ASP A 65 6.90 -6.01 14.36
C ASP A 65 7.85 -7.22 14.39
N PRO A 66 8.76 -7.31 15.38
CA PRO A 66 9.64 -8.46 15.51
C PRO A 66 8.91 -9.79 15.75
N ALA A 67 7.67 -9.73 16.29
CA ALA A 67 6.83 -10.89 16.55
C ALA A 67 5.80 -11.16 15.44
N LEU A 68 6.00 -10.60 14.25
CA LEU A 68 5.10 -10.78 13.12
C LEU A 68 4.94 -12.26 12.75
N GLU A 69 3.70 -12.75 12.86
CA GLU A 69 3.34 -14.09 12.41
C GLU A 69 3.07 -14.05 10.90
N ARG A 70 3.71 -14.97 10.17
CA ARG A 70 3.60 -15.10 8.72
C ARG A 70 3.00 -16.45 8.35
N SER A 71 2.18 -16.46 7.31
CA SER A 71 1.66 -17.69 6.72
C SER A 71 1.75 -17.61 5.19
N TYR A 72 2.18 -18.70 4.59
CA TYR A 72 2.30 -18.85 3.14
C TYR A 72 1.38 -19.97 2.69
N SER A 73 0.68 -19.78 1.59
CA SER A 73 -0.22 -20.78 1.02
C SER A 73 -0.45 -20.53 -0.48
N GLY A 74 -1.14 -21.45 -1.15
CA GLY A 74 -1.34 -21.37 -2.60
C GLY A 74 -0.11 -21.80 -3.38
N ALA A 75 0.21 -21.09 -4.45
CA ALA A 75 1.43 -21.33 -5.22
C ALA A 75 2.66 -20.91 -4.41
N GLU A 76 3.80 -21.54 -4.64
CA GLU A 76 5.06 -21.21 -4.00
C GLU A 76 5.51 -19.79 -4.34
N ARG A 77 5.32 -19.38 -5.60
CA ARG A 77 5.59 -18.05 -6.13
C ARG A 77 4.68 -17.75 -7.33
N GLY A 78 4.64 -16.48 -7.75
CA GLY A 78 3.86 -16.05 -8.89
C GLY A 78 2.36 -16.07 -8.64
N LYS A 79 1.59 -16.11 -9.71
CA LYS A 79 0.13 -16.09 -9.65
C LYS A 79 -0.43 -17.20 -8.77
N GLY A 80 -1.27 -16.82 -7.79
CA GLY A 80 -1.88 -17.72 -6.81
C GLY A 80 -1.06 -17.91 -5.53
N ALA A 81 0.13 -17.33 -5.42
CA ALA A 81 0.87 -17.26 -4.17
C ALA A 81 0.13 -16.34 -3.18
N VAL A 82 0.01 -16.79 -1.94
CA VAL A 82 -0.70 -16.09 -0.87
C VAL A 82 0.21 -15.92 0.33
N TYR A 83 0.27 -14.71 0.86
CA TYR A 83 0.95 -14.33 2.09
C TYR A 83 -0.05 -13.73 3.07
N GLY A 84 -0.10 -14.29 4.27
CA GLY A 84 -0.88 -13.75 5.38
C GLY A 84 0.02 -13.25 6.49
N TRP A 85 -0.38 -12.18 7.16
CA TRP A 85 0.31 -11.63 8.30
C TRP A 85 -0.61 -11.32 9.46
N GLN A 86 -0.08 -11.44 10.67
CA GLN A 86 -0.72 -11.00 11.90
C GLN A 86 0.35 -10.46 12.84
N GLY A 87 0.19 -9.23 13.26
CA GLY A 87 1.14 -8.55 14.15
C GLY A 87 0.44 -7.61 15.12
N ASN A 88 1.22 -6.71 15.71
CA ASN A 88 0.74 -5.71 16.65
C ASN A 88 -0.20 -4.67 15.99
N ASN A 89 -0.69 -3.70 16.77
CA ASN A 89 -1.63 -2.67 16.29
C ASN A 89 -1.07 -1.77 15.17
N LYS A 90 0.26 -1.74 14.96
CA LYS A 90 0.89 -0.97 13.87
C LYS A 90 0.87 -1.70 12.55
N VAL A 91 1.00 -3.02 12.58
CA VAL A 91 1.02 -3.90 11.41
C VAL A 91 -0.38 -4.44 11.10
N GLY A 92 -1.16 -4.73 12.14
CA GLY A 92 -2.49 -5.28 12.02
C GLY A 92 -2.51 -6.73 11.54
N LYS A 93 -3.58 -7.08 10.82
CA LYS A 93 -3.78 -8.41 10.24
C LYS A 93 -4.30 -8.27 8.82
N GLY A 94 -3.81 -9.11 7.92
CA GLY A 94 -4.30 -9.15 6.56
C GLY A 94 -3.73 -10.31 5.76
N ARG A 95 -4.06 -10.32 4.48
CA ARG A 95 -3.50 -11.24 3.50
C ARG A 95 -3.32 -10.53 2.17
N MET A 96 -2.42 -11.04 1.37
CA MET A 96 -2.25 -10.63 -0.02
C MET A 96 -2.06 -11.84 -0.92
N GLU A 97 -2.43 -11.68 -2.19
CA GLU A 97 -2.39 -12.74 -3.19
C GLU A 97 -1.89 -12.16 -4.51
N ILE A 98 -0.94 -12.82 -5.14
CA ILE A 98 -0.51 -12.46 -6.50
C ILE A 98 -1.62 -12.90 -7.46
N THR A 99 -2.32 -11.93 -8.04
CA THR A 99 -3.42 -12.17 -9.00
C THR A 99 -2.93 -12.19 -10.45
N GLN A 100 -1.81 -11.50 -10.72
CA GLN A 100 -1.14 -11.51 -12.02
C GLN A 100 0.37 -11.51 -11.82
N SER A 101 1.05 -12.38 -12.54
CA SER A 101 2.50 -12.42 -12.68
C SER A 101 2.82 -12.47 -14.16
N SER A 102 3.56 -11.50 -14.65
CA SER A 102 3.96 -11.32 -16.06
C SER A 102 5.46 -11.05 -16.13
N PRO A 103 6.30 -12.10 -16.04
CA PRO A 103 7.75 -11.96 -16.05
C PRO A 103 8.28 -11.33 -17.35
N PRO A 104 9.31 -10.51 -17.25
CA PRO A 104 9.89 -9.91 -16.05
C PRO A 104 9.33 -8.51 -15.75
N ALA A 105 8.13 -8.16 -16.26
CA ALA A 105 7.67 -6.78 -16.38
C ALA A 105 6.66 -6.34 -15.32
N LYS A 106 5.84 -7.26 -14.78
CA LYS A 106 4.70 -6.84 -13.95
C LYS A 106 4.26 -7.89 -12.95
N VAL A 107 3.96 -7.46 -11.71
CA VAL A 107 3.28 -8.23 -10.67
C VAL A 107 2.10 -7.43 -10.13
N VAL A 108 0.92 -8.05 -10.03
CA VAL A 108 -0.29 -7.45 -9.45
C VAL A 108 -0.72 -8.28 -8.25
N ILE A 109 -0.99 -7.60 -7.15
CA ILE A 109 -1.27 -8.20 -5.86
C ILE A 109 -2.59 -7.65 -5.32
N ALA A 110 -3.53 -8.53 -5.00
CA ALA A 110 -4.72 -8.17 -4.23
C ALA A 110 -4.37 -8.14 -2.73
N LEU A 111 -4.65 -7.02 -2.08
CA LEU A 111 -4.42 -6.78 -0.65
C LEU A 111 -5.76 -6.78 0.07
N HIS A 112 -5.85 -7.55 1.16
CA HIS A 112 -7.00 -7.55 2.05
C HIS A 112 -6.53 -7.29 3.49
N PHE A 113 -6.66 -6.06 3.94
CA PHE A 113 -6.48 -5.68 5.34
C PHE A 113 -7.72 -6.08 6.13
N MET A 114 -7.54 -6.75 7.27
CA MET A 114 -8.63 -7.23 8.13
C MET A 114 -8.67 -6.45 9.45
N LYS A 115 -7.52 -5.98 9.94
CA LYS A 115 -7.37 -5.19 11.17
C LYS A 115 -6.31 -4.10 10.96
N PRO A 116 -6.46 -2.91 11.58
CA PRO A 116 -7.56 -2.48 12.47
C PRO A 116 -8.87 -2.16 11.71
N PHE A 117 -8.81 -1.89 10.41
CA PHE A 117 -9.97 -1.59 9.55
C PHE A 117 -9.94 -2.48 8.31
N GLU A 118 -11.10 -2.98 7.91
CA GLU A 118 -11.20 -3.74 6.68
C GLU A 118 -11.03 -2.84 5.47
N ALA A 119 -10.09 -3.23 4.59
CA ALA A 119 -9.86 -2.55 3.32
C ALA A 119 -9.37 -3.54 2.25
N ARG A 120 -9.77 -3.31 1.01
CA ARG A 120 -9.32 -4.09 -0.16
C ARG A 120 -8.68 -3.15 -1.15
N ASN A 121 -7.40 -3.40 -1.43
CA ASN A 121 -6.59 -2.59 -2.32
C ASN A 121 -5.88 -3.48 -3.34
N THR A 122 -5.34 -2.87 -4.35
CA THR A 122 -4.47 -3.52 -5.32
C THR A 122 -3.11 -2.87 -5.26
N ALA A 123 -2.06 -3.67 -5.09
CA ALA A 123 -0.68 -3.23 -5.30
C ALA A 123 -0.20 -3.72 -6.67
N GLU A 124 0.62 -2.91 -7.31
CA GLU A 124 1.13 -3.18 -8.64
C GLU A 124 2.62 -2.80 -8.68
N PHE A 125 3.43 -3.72 -9.14
CA PHE A 125 4.83 -3.47 -9.47
C PHE A 125 5.01 -3.55 -10.98
N THR A 126 5.65 -2.54 -11.56
CA THR A 126 6.05 -2.53 -12.96
C THR A 126 7.54 -2.31 -13.07
N MET A 127 8.16 -3.02 -13.99
CA MET A 127 9.60 -2.98 -14.26
C MET A 127 9.82 -2.63 -15.73
N VAL A 128 10.41 -1.47 -15.96
CA VAL A 128 10.72 -0.95 -17.32
C VAL A 128 12.24 -0.91 -17.49
N PRO A 129 12.80 -1.69 -18.41
CA PRO A 129 14.25 -1.67 -18.66
C PRO A 129 14.69 -0.34 -19.27
N GLU A 130 15.80 0.21 -18.77
CA GLU A 130 16.40 1.48 -19.22
C GLU A 130 17.92 1.33 -19.35
N GLY A 131 18.39 0.77 -20.45
CA GLY A 131 19.80 0.51 -20.67
C GLY A 131 20.36 -0.56 -19.73
N ASP A 132 21.29 -0.18 -18.87
CA ASP A 132 21.93 -1.05 -17.83
C ASP A 132 21.14 -1.13 -16.52
N ALA A 133 19.96 -0.52 -16.47
CA ALA A 133 19.15 -0.41 -15.28
C ALA A 133 17.68 -0.70 -15.58
N THR A 134 16.88 -0.77 -14.52
CA THR A 134 15.42 -0.94 -14.59
C THR A 134 14.76 0.12 -13.73
N THR A 135 13.77 0.81 -14.27
CA THR A 135 12.87 1.64 -13.45
C THR A 135 11.77 0.75 -12.89
N VAL A 136 11.75 0.63 -11.56
CA VAL A 136 10.73 -0.10 -10.82
C VAL A 136 9.76 0.89 -10.21
N THR A 137 8.48 0.71 -10.51
CA THR A 137 7.38 1.48 -9.92
C THR A 137 6.54 0.58 -9.03
N TRP A 138 6.34 1.00 -7.79
CA TRP A 138 5.41 0.41 -6.83
C TRP A 138 4.21 1.33 -6.67
N ALA A 139 3.04 0.87 -7.07
CA ALA A 139 1.79 1.59 -6.94
C ALA A 139 0.81 0.81 -6.05
N MET A 140 -0.03 1.52 -5.31
CA MET A 140 -1.18 0.96 -4.62
C MET A 140 -2.40 1.84 -4.89
N HIS A 141 -3.50 1.21 -5.21
CA HIS A 141 -4.77 1.89 -5.41
C HIS A 141 -5.92 1.09 -4.79
N GLY A 142 -7.00 1.78 -4.47
CA GLY A 142 -8.18 1.16 -3.87
C GLY A 142 -9.35 2.12 -3.79
N SER A 143 -10.47 1.61 -3.28
CA SER A 143 -11.64 2.44 -3.01
C SER A 143 -11.46 3.24 -1.71
N SER A 144 -12.02 4.45 -1.71
CA SER A 144 -12.10 5.30 -0.52
C SER A 144 -13.57 5.40 -0.07
N PRO A 145 -14.06 4.49 0.77
CA PRO A 145 -15.38 4.61 1.36
C PRO A 145 -15.50 5.91 2.16
N PHE A 146 -16.71 6.36 2.41
CA PHE A 146 -16.97 7.69 3.01
C PHE A 146 -16.14 7.96 4.28
N MET A 147 -16.03 6.98 5.19
CA MET A 147 -15.21 7.11 6.40
C MET A 147 -13.72 7.29 6.09
N ALA A 148 -13.20 6.60 5.09
CA ALA A 148 -11.83 6.79 4.64
C ALA A 148 -11.61 8.19 4.04
N LYS A 149 -12.60 8.74 3.31
CA LYS A 149 -12.54 10.12 2.80
C LYS A 149 -12.47 11.14 3.94
N VAL A 150 -13.26 10.95 5.00
CA VAL A 150 -13.22 11.80 6.20
C VAL A 150 -11.84 11.74 6.86
N MET A 151 -11.27 10.54 7.03
CA MET A 151 -9.92 10.37 7.59
C MET A 151 -8.84 11.01 6.71
N CYS A 152 -8.96 10.89 5.38
CA CYS A 152 -7.99 11.44 4.43
C CYS A 152 -8.00 12.98 4.36
N ILE A 153 -9.00 13.66 4.90
CA ILE A 153 -8.96 15.12 5.07
C ILE A 153 -7.90 15.53 6.09
N PHE A 154 -7.71 14.71 7.13
CA PHE A 154 -6.75 14.97 8.21
C PHE A 154 -5.40 14.27 8.00
N MET A 155 -5.37 13.15 7.26
CA MET A 155 -4.19 12.32 7.04
C MET A 155 -4.09 11.91 5.58
N SER A 156 -3.08 12.41 4.87
CA SER A 156 -2.85 12.03 3.48
C SER A 156 -2.40 10.56 3.37
N MET A 157 -3.08 9.77 2.56
CA MET A 157 -2.65 8.39 2.23
C MET A 157 -1.24 8.39 1.63
N ASP A 158 -0.90 9.40 0.83
CA ASP A 158 0.44 9.54 0.26
C ASP A 158 1.51 9.72 1.35
N ASN A 159 1.23 10.50 2.38
CA ASN A 159 2.17 10.67 3.50
C ASN A 159 2.29 9.41 4.37
N MET A 160 1.20 8.62 4.49
CA MET A 160 1.20 7.40 5.31
C MET A 160 1.94 6.25 4.63
N VAL A 161 1.72 6.05 3.34
CA VAL A 161 2.17 4.88 2.59
C VAL A 161 3.39 5.21 1.72
N GLY A 162 3.48 6.43 1.20
CA GLY A 162 4.54 6.84 0.27
C GLY A 162 5.94 6.70 0.86
N LYS A 163 6.13 7.04 2.15
CA LYS A 163 7.44 6.85 2.82
C LYS A 163 7.85 5.39 2.92
N GLN A 164 6.91 4.49 3.23
CA GLN A 164 7.18 3.06 3.23
C GLN A 164 7.54 2.54 1.83
N PHE A 165 6.89 3.05 0.79
CA PHE A 165 7.23 2.69 -0.58
C PHE A 165 8.63 3.17 -0.97
N GLU A 166 9.00 4.39 -0.59
CA GLU A 166 10.36 4.92 -0.79
C GLU A 166 11.41 4.06 -0.09
N GLU A 167 11.17 3.72 1.19
CA GLU A 167 12.05 2.85 1.97
C GLU A 167 12.13 1.44 1.37
N GLY A 168 11.00 0.84 1.00
CA GLY A 168 10.94 -0.48 0.40
C GLY A 168 11.67 -0.54 -0.94
N LEU A 169 11.47 0.44 -1.80
CA LEU A 169 12.17 0.54 -3.08
C LEU A 169 13.68 0.77 -2.90
N ALA A 170 14.08 1.55 -1.91
CA ALA A 170 15.50 1.74 -1.58
C ALA A 170 16.14 0.42 -1.07
N ASN A 171 15.43 -0.35 -0.25
CA ASN A 171 15.87 -1.66 0.19
C ASN A 171 15.94 -2.67 -0.96
N LEU A 172 14.91 -2.73 -1.82
CA LEU A 172 14.87 -3.58 -3.01
C LEU A 172 16.05 -3.28 -3.93
N LYS A 173 16.33 -1.99 -4.16
CA LYS A 173 17.49 -1.54 -4.94
C LYS A 173 18.79 -2.10 -4.35
N ARG A 174 19.01 -1.95 -3.06
CA ARG A 174 20.22 -2.46 -2.38
C ARG A 174 20.37 -3.97 -2.52
N VAL A 175 19.27 -4.73 -2.38
CA VAL A 175 19.29 -6.20 -2.51
C VAL A 175 19.58 -6.61 -3.95
N ALA A 176 18.91 -6.01 -4.91
CA ALA A 176 19.07 -6.33 -6.33
C ALA A 176 20.47 -5.96 -6.87
N GLU A 177 21.04 -4.84 -6.42
CA GLU A 177 22.37 -4.38 -6.84
C GLU A 177 23.51 -5.14 -6.13
N ALA A 178 23.29 -5.70 -4.93
CA ALA A 178 24.30 -6.49 -4.23
C ALA A 178 24.50 -7.89 -4.85
N GLY A 179 23.51 -8.40 -5.58
CA GLY A 179 23.59 -9.66 -6.33
C GLY A 179 23.97 -9.48 -7.81
N ALA A 180 24.44 -8.30 -8.18
CA ALA A 180 24.80 -7.96 -9.57
C ALA A 180 26.28 -8.22 -9.88
#